data_ce4dacda64fa0a0c1f9da68e46549bc8
#
_entry.id   ce4dacda64fa0a0c1f9da68e46549bc8
#
_cell.length_a   1.000
_cell.length_b   1.000
_cell.length_c   1.000
_cell.angle_alpha   90.00
_cell.angle_beta   90.00
_cell.angle_gamma   90.00
#
_symmetry.space_group_name_H-M   'P 1'
#
loop_
_entity.id
_entity.type
_entity.pdbx_description
1 polymer ?
#
loop_
_entity_poly.entity_id
_entity_poly.type
_entity_poly.pdbx_seq_one_letter_code
_entity_poly.pdbx_strand_id
1 'polypeptide(L)'
;MRRFFLISSFLTLFAIGGSAQWKPAGDKIKTDWASQINPANVLPEYPRPIMERSDWKNLNGLWNYAVINKGEHLPAEFEGQILVPFAIESSLSGVGKRINENQELVYQRSFEIPSAWKGKQVLLHFGAVDWKTDVWVNDVK
;
A
#
# COMPACT_ATOMS: atom_id res chain seq x y z
N MET A 1 19.32 60.23 20.15
CA MET A 1 18.22 59.24 20.05
C MET A 1 18.74 58.04 19.27
N ARG A 2 19.03 56.93 19.95
CA ARG A 2 19.47 55.67 19.34
C ARG A 2 18.23 54.79 19.14
N ARG A 3 17.87 54.47 17.89
CA ARG A 3 16.80 53.53 17.56
C ARG A 3 17.37 52.10 17.53
N PHE A 4 16.92 51.23 18.44
CA PHE A 4 17.17 49.80 18.40
C PHE A 4 16.17 49.17 17.45
N PHE A 5 16.65 48.51 16.39
CA PHE A 5 15.87 47.62 15.56
C PHE A 5 15.95 46.22 16.14
N LEU A 6 14.85 45.72 16.69
CA LEU A 6 14.66 44.31 17.05
C LEU A 6 14.32 43.52 15.79
N ILE A 7 15.26 42.72 15.31
CA ILE A 7 15.04 41.73 14.24
C ILE A 7 14.48 40.47 14.92
N SER A 8 13.16 40.28 14.80
CA SER A 8 12.49 39.05 15.21
C SER A 8 12.72 37.98 14.12
N SER A 9 13.61 37.02 14.40
CA SER A 9 13.87 35.88 13.55
C SER A 9 12.74 34.86 13.73
N PHE A 10 11.84 34.75 12.77
CA PHE A 10 10.78 33.74 12.73
C PHE A 10 11.39 32.43 12.23
N LEU A 11 11.66 31.51 13.17
CA LEU A 11 12.15 30.17 12.87
C LEU A 11 10.95 29.30 12.46
N THR A 12 10.71 29.16 11.15
CA THR A 12 9.72 28.22 10.60
C THR A 12 10.23 26.81 10.74
N LEU A 13 9.72 26.05 11.70
CA LEU A 13 9.92 24.61 11.80
C LEU A 13 9.15 23.94 10.64
N PHE A 14 9.86 23.51 9.61
CA PHE A 14 9.33 22.56 8.64
C PHE A 14 9.26 21.19 9.32
N ALA A 15 8.06 20.73 9.70
CA ALA A 15 7.83 19.35 10.05
C ALA A 15 7.99 18.51 8.78
N ILE A 16 9.15 17.90 8.57
CA ILE A 16 9.36 16.87 7.56
C ILE A 16 8.58 15.65 8.05
N GLY A 17 7.38 15.45 7.50
CA GLY A 17 6.61 14.22 7.68
C GLY A 17 7.41 13.07 7.11
N GLY A 18 8.22 12.42 7.92
CA GLY A 18 8.91 11.19 7.56
C GLY A 18 7.87 10.08 7.40
N SER A 19 7.56 9.67 6.16
CA SER A 19 6.88 8.41 5.95
C SER A 19 7.77 7.31 6.53
N ALA A 20 7.22 6.55 7.48
CA ALA A 20 7.95 5.45 8.09
C ALA A 20 8.36 4.47 6.99
N GLN A 21 9.67 4.26 6.83
CA GLN A 21 10.19 3.31 5.87
C GLN A 21 9.67 1.91 6.22
N TRP A 22 9.09 1.20 5.23
CA TRP A 22 8.63 -0.17 5.41
C TRP A 22 9.75 -1.08 5.94
N LYS A 23 9.38 -1.97 6.83
CA LYS A 23 10.24 -3.05 7.32
C LYS A 23 9.39 -4.28 7.66
N PRO A 24 9.97 -5.49 7.59
CA PRO A 24 9.27 -6.70 8.05
C PRO A 24 8.79 -6.58 9.49
N ALA A 25 7.57 -7.07 9.75
CA ALA A 25 6.98 -7.00 11.08
C ALA A 25 7.46 -8.17 11.97
N GLY A 26 7.77 -7.84 13.22
CA GLY A 26 8.09 -8.82 14.26
C GLY A 26 9.32 -9.69 13.96
N ASP A 27 9.47 -10.74 14.77
CA ASP A 27 10.59 -11.69 14.71
C ASP A 27 10.14 -13.08 14.24
N LYS A 28 9.28 -13.12 13.23
CA LYS A 28 8.81 -14.38 12.63
C LYS A 28 9.88 -14.98 11.72
N ILE A 29 9.82 -16.30 11.54
CA ILE A 29 10.68 -17.02 10.60
C ILE A 29 10.53 -16.42 9.20
N LYS A 30 11.66 -16.16 8.58
CA LYS A 30 11.80 -15.63 7.22
C LYS A 30 12.76 -16.52 6.43
N THR A 31 12.54 -16.60 5.15
CA THR A 31 13.50 -17.21 4.22
C THR A 31 14.63 -16.24 3.89
N ASP A 32 15.71 -16.72 3.32
CA ASP A 32 16.85 -15.90 2.90
C ASP A 32 16.45 -14.83 1.87
N TRP A 33 15.45 -15.12 1.03
CA TRP A 33 14.90 -14.17 0.05
C TRP A 33 14.19 -12.97 0.68
N ALA A 34 13.80 -13.05 1.94
CA ALA A 34 13.15 -11.93 2.62
C ALA A 34 14.01 -10.67 2.66
N SER A 35 15.34 -10.83 2.70
CA SER A 35 16.30 -9.72 2.67
C SER A 35 16.38 -9.02 1.31
N GLN A 36 15.88 -9.64 0.25
CA GLN A 36 15.91 -9.13 -1.13
C GLN A 36 14.63 -8.37 -1.49
N ILE A 37 13.63 -8.35 -0.62
CA ILE A 37 12.37 -7.67 -0.88
C ILE A 37 12.56 -6.16 -0.92
N ASN A 38 12.25 -5.57 -2.07
CA ASN A 38 12.21 -4.13 -2.27
C ASN A 38 10.75 -3.65 -2.35
N PRO A 39 10.25 -2.86 -1.39
CA PRO A 39 8.86 -2.39 -1.39
C PRO A 39 8.46 -1.55 -2.61
N ALA A 40 9.43 -0.91 -3.26
CA ALA A 40 9.19 -0.13 -4.49
C ALA A 40 9.08 -1.01 -5.75
N ASN A 41 9.54 -2.26 -5.69
CA ASN A 41 9.54 -3.18 -6.82
C ASN A 41 9.35 -4.63 -6.34
N VAL A 42 8.18 -4.91 -5.80
CA VAL A 42 7.84 -6.21 -5.19
C VAL A 42 7.37 -7.18 -6.25
N LEU A 43 8.07 -8.31 -6.39
CA LEU A 43 7.72 -9.39 -7.33
C LEU A 43 7.27 -8.82 -8.69
N PRO A 44 8.18 -8.15 -9.41
CA PRO A 44 7.84 -7.41 -10.62
C PRO A 44 7.54 -8.30 -11.82
N GLU A 45 7.85 -9.59 -11.71
CA GLU A 45 7.71 -10.55 -12.79
C GLU A 45 6.24 -10.66 -13.24
N TYR A 46 6.03 -10.80 -14.53
CA TYR A 46 4.71 -11.08 -15.07
C TYR A 46 4.20 -12.43 -14.53
N PRO A 47 2.98 -12.50 -13.95
CA PRO A 47 2.55 -13.69 -13.20
C PRO A 47 2.29 -14.92 -14.08
N ARG A 48 2.25 -14.76 -15.40
CA ARG A 48 2.01 -15.82 -16.38
C ARG A 48 2.98 -15.71 -17.54
N PRO A 49 4.24 -16.15 -17.39
CA PRO A 49 5.32 -15.89 -18.33
C PRO A 49 5.06 -16.42 -19.74
N ILE A 50 4.20 -17.45 -19.91
CA ILE A 50 3.81 -17.97 -21.23
C ILE A 50 2.74 -17.14 -21.94
N MET A 51 2.15 -16.15 -21.27
CA MET A 51 1.10 -15.27 -21.78
C MET A 51 1.39 -13.80 -21.49
N GLU A 52 2.64 -13.43 -21.51
CA GLU A 52 3.10 -12.08 -21.20
C GLU A 52 2.49 -11.05 -22.16
N ARG A 53 2.16 -9.88 -21.59
CA ARG A 53 1.64 -8.73 -22.32
C ARG A 53 2.53 -7.52 -22.09
N SER A 54 2.82 -6.79 -23.14
CA SER A 54 3.61 -5.56 -23.08
C SER A 54 2.89 -4.45 -22.30
N ASP A 55 1.56 -4.36 -22.48
CA ASP A 55 0.72 -3.39 -21.74
C ASP A 55 0.33 -3.99 -20.39
N TRP A 56 1.22 -3.89 -19.43
CA TRP A 56 1.09 -4.40 -18.08
C TRP A 56 1.60 -3.41 -17.05
N LYS A 57 0.87 -3.26 -15.96
CA LYS A 57 1.31 -2.48 -14.79
C LYS A 57 1.13 -3.31 -13.53
N ASN A 58 2.23 -3.61 -12.87
CA ASN A 58 2.20 -4.28 -11.58
C ASN A 58 1.72 -3.31 -10.49
N LEU A 59 0.74 -3.72 -9.71
CA LEU A 59 0.19 -2.97 -8.58
C LEU A 59 0.65 -3.53 -7.23
N ASN A 60 1.58 -4.48 -7.19
CA ASN A 60 2.24 -4.87 -5.95
C ASN A 60 2.99 -3.67 -5.34
N GLY A 61 3.23 -3.72 -4.04
CA GLY A 61 3.89 -2.66 -3.31
C GLY A 61 3.07 -2.20 -2.11
N LEU A 62 3.30 -1.00 -1.63
CA LEU A 62 2.62 -0.47 -0.46
C LEU A 62 1.19 -0.02 -0.79
N TRP A 63 0.24 -0.52 -0.02
CA TRP A 63 -1.18 -0.15 -0.02
C TRP A 63 -1.56 0.36 1.36
N ASN A 64 -2.48 1.29 1.44
CA ASN A 64 -3.11 1.61 2.72
C ASN A 64 -3.98 0.44 3.15
N TYR A 65 -4.05 0.16 4.45
CA TYR A 65 -4.90 -0.89 5.00
C TYR A 65 -5.62 -0.44 6.27
N ALA A 66 -6.77 -1.05 6.53
CA ALA A 66 -7.45 -1.01 7.80
C ALA A 66 -8.15 -2.34 8.08
N VAL A 67 -8.29 -2.68 9.36
CA VAL A 67 -9.09 -3.83 9.82
C VAL A 67 -10.38 -3.27 10.43
N ILE A 68 -11.51 -3.67 9.88
CA ILE A 68 -12.84 -3.25 10.35
C ILE A 68 -13.65 -4.47 10.79
N ASN A 69 -14.71 -4.26 11.58
CA ASN A 69 -15.65 -5.35 11.85
C ASN A 69 -16.59 -5.55 10.67
N LYS A 70 -17.06 -6.78 10.48
CA LYS A 70 -18.01 -7.10 9.42
C LYS A 70 -19.27 -6.23 9.50
N GLY A 71 -19.61 -5.63 8.37
CA GLY A 71 -20.78 -4.76 8.25
C GLY A 71 -20.55 -3.32 8.67
N GLU A 72 -19.35 -2.94 9.08
CA GLU A 72 -18.99 -1.54 9.27
C GLU A 72 -18.82 -0.81 7.94
N HIS A 73 -18.92 0.49 7.97
CA HIS A 73 -18.63 1.34 6.82
C HIS A 73 -17.13 1.33 6.50
N LEU A 74 -16.80 1.57 5.23
CA LEU A 74 -15.40 1.75 4.85
C LEU A 74 -14.75 2.85 5.70
N PRO A 75 -13.50 2.65 6.14
CA PRO A 75 -12.85 3.57 7.05
C PRO A 75 -12.54 4.91 6.37
N ALA A 76 -12.73 6.00 7.10
CA ALA A 76 -12.29 7.33 6.66
C ALA A 76 -10.77 7.49 6.79
N GLU A 77 -10.15 6.78 7.75
CA GLU A 77 -8.71 6.78 8.01
C GLU A 77 -8.19 5.34 8.00
N PHE A 78 -6.98 5.17 7.49
CA PHE A 78 -6.29 3.89 7.43
C PHE A 78 -5.32 3.74 8.60
N GLU A 79 -5.12 2.51 9.07
CA GLU A 79 -4.20 2.20 10.18
C GLU A 79 -2.72 2.37 9.77
N GLY A 80 -2.42 2.24 8.48
CA GLY A 80 -1.06 2.31 7.97
C GLY A 80 -0.93 1.71 6.58
N GLN A 81 0.27 1.21 6.29
CA GLN A 81 0.57 0.60 5.01
C GLN A 81 0.91 -0.88 5.16
N ILE A 82 0.49 -1.66 4.18
CA ILE A 82 0.77 -3.09 4.04
C ILE A 82 1.45 -3.36 2.71
N LEU A 83 2.42 -4.26 2.70
CA LEU A 83 3.12 -4.63 1.48
C LEU A 83 2.40 -5.78 0.77
N VAL A 84 1.69 -5.46 -0.31
CA VAL A 84 1.03 -6.42 -1.20
C VAL A 84 2.10 -7.05 -2.11
N PRO A 85 2.11 -8.39 -2.35
CA PRO A 85 1.00 -9.34 -2.14
C PRO A 85 1.09 -10.17 -0.84
N PHE A 86 1.83 -9.75 0.15
CA PHE A 86 2.00 -10.52 1.37
C PHE A 86 0.76 -10.44 2.27
N ALA A 87 0.30 -11.60 2.75
CA ALA A 87 -0.82 -11.68 3.68
C ALA A 87 -0.55 -10.89 4.97
N ILE A 88 -1.57 -10.29 5.56
CA ILE A 88 -1.45 -9.40 6.74
C ILE A 88 -0.75 -10.10 7.92
N GLU A 89 -0.89 -11.41 8.05
CA GLU A 89 -0.26 -12.22 9.09
C GLU A 89 1.25 -12.41 8.87
N SER A 90 1.72 -12.26 7.65
CA SER A 90 3.11 -12.50 7.32
C SER A 90 4.01 -11.36 7.83
N SER A 91 5.28 -11.70 8.12
CA SER A 91 6.28 -10.69 8.46
C SER A 91 6.50 -9.69 7.32
N LEU A 92 6.51 -10.19 6.08
CA LEU A 92 6.79 -9.36 4.89
C LEU A 92 5.66 -8.41 4.52
N SER A 93 4.45 -8.60 5.08
CA SER A 93 3.41 -7.58 4.95
C SER A 93 3.80 -6.24 5.59
N GLY A 94 4.72 -6.25 6.56
CA GLY A 94 5.04 -5.11 7.42
C GLY A 94 4.06 -4.91 8.58
N VAL A 95 2.98 -5.72 8.65
CA VAL A 95 1.90 -5.60 9.65
C VAL A 95 1.95 -6.73 10.68
N GLY A 96 1.96 -7.99 10.23
CA GLY A 96 2.09 -9.17 11.11
C GLY A 96 0.91 -9.43 12.03
N LYS A 97 -0.25 -8.82 11.77
CA LYS A 97 -1.48 -8.99 12.58
C LYS A 97 -2.24 -10.25 12.15
N ARG A 98 -3.02 -10.81 13.07
CA ARG A 98 -4.08 -11.78 12.76
C ARG A 98 -5.42 -11.08 12.81
N ILE A 99 -6.28 -11.42 11.87
CA ILE A 99 -7.70 -11.02 11.88
C ILE A 99 -8.55 -12.25 12.23
N ASN A 100 -9.73 -12.01 12.79
CA ASN A 100 -10.67 -13.07 13.16
C ASN A 100 -11.87 -13.08 12.20
N GLU A 101 -12.74 -14.09 12.38
CA GLU A 101 -13.91 -14.32 11.51
C GLU A 101 -14.94 -13.18 11.51
N ASN A 102 -14.88 -12.25 12.46
CA ASN A 102 -15.79 -11.10 12.55
C ASN A 102 -15.19 -9.83 11.97
N GLN A 103 -13.99 -9.91 11.38
CA GLN A 103 -13.28 -8.77 10.82
C GLN A 103 -13.13 -8.89 9.31
N GLU A 104 -12.97 -7.75 8.70
CA GLU A 104 -12.70 -7.58 7.27
C GLU A 104 -11.46 -6.70 7.10
N LEU A 105 -10.68 -7.00 6.06
CA LEU A 105 -9.48 -6.26 5.73
C LEU A 105 -9.76 -5.36 4.52
N VAL A 106 -9.57 -4.06 4.71
CA VAL A 106 -9.75 -3.06 3.66
C VAL A 106 -8.40 -2.63 3.14
N TYR A 107 -8.28 -2.61 1.81
CA TYR A 107 -7.10 -2.12 1.11
C TYR A 107 -7.46 -0.92 0.24
N GLN A 108 -6.56 0.04 0.15
CA GLN A 108 -6.71 1.17 -0.76
C GLN A 108 -5.37 1.50 -1.43
N ARG A 109 -5.42 1.77 -2.72
CA ARG A 109 -4.28 2.29 -3.46
C ARG A 109 -4.74 3.20 -4.58
N SER A 110 -4.06 4.33 -4.74
CA SER A 110 -4.17 5.16 -5.94
C SER A 110 -3.10 4.79 -6.95
N PHE A 111 -3.45 4.77 -8.23
CA PHE A 111 -2.52 4.55 -9.32
C PHE A 111 -2.98 5.27 -10.58
N GLU A 112 -2.04 5.55 -11.47
CA GLU A 112 -2.32 6.19 -12.74
C GLU A 112 -2.29 5.16 -13.88
N ILE A 113 -3.24 5.28 -14.78
CA ILE A 113 -3.25 4.52 -16.04
C ILE A 113 -2.29 5.21 -17.02
N PRO A 114 -1.34 4.48 -17.63
CA PRO A 114 -0.44 5.05 -18.63
C PRO A 114 -1.21 5.74 -19.76
N SER A 115 -0.80 6.93 -20.13
CA SER A 115 -1.46 7.71 -21.20
C SER A 115 -1.52 6.97 -22.54
N ALA A 116 -0.55 6.10 -22.81
CA ALA A 116 -0.52 5.22 -23.99
C ALA A 116 -1.68 4.22 -24.04
N TRP A 117 -2.40 4.00 -22.93
CA TRP A 117 -3.56 3.11 -22.87
C TRP A 117 -4.89 3.84 -23.09
N LYS A 118 -4.84 5.15 -23.40
CA LYS A 118 -6.05 5.94 -23.67
C LYS A 118 -6.87 5.30 -24.81
N GLY A 119 -8.15 5.04 -24.54
CA GLY A 119 -9.07 4.42 -25.49
C GLY A 119 -9.03 2.87 -25.50
N LYS A 120 -8.14 2.25 -24.72
CA LYS A 120 -8.13 0.79 -24.53
C LYS A 120 -9.05 0.38 -23.37
N GLN A 121 -9.51 -0.86 -23.39
CA GLN A 121 -10.09 -1.48 -22.20
C GLN A 121 -8.97 -1.85 -21.24
N VAL A 122 -9.10 -1.39 -19.99
CA VAL A 122 -8.16 -1.70 -18.92
C VAL A 122 -8.81 -2.71 -17.99
N LEU A 123 -8.12 -3.82 -17.74
CA LEU A 123 -8.58 -4.88 -16.86
C LEU A 123 -7.76 -4.87 -15.58
N LEU A 124 -8.44 -4.94 -14.43
CA LEU A 124 -7.81 -5.15 -13.13
C LEU A 124 -7.80 -6.65 -12.82
N HIS A 125 -6.61 -7.22 -12.68
CA HIS A 125 -6.43 -8.64 -12.40
C HIS A 125 -6.01 -8.87 -10.96
N PHE A 126 -6.69 -9.79 -10.29
CA PHE A 126 -6.28 -10.31 -8.99
C PHE A 126 -5.75 -11.73 -9.16
N GLY A 127 -4.54 -11.99 -8.66
CA GLY A 127 -3.96 -13.33 -8.66
C GLY A 127 -4.68 -14.26 -7.68
N ALA A 128 -4.91 -13.77 -6.48
CA ALA A 128 -5.69 -14.42 -5.45
C ALA A 128 -6.18 -13.39 -4.43
N VAL A 129 -7.42 -13.54 -4.02
CA VAL A 129 -8.01 -12.80 -2.87
C VAL A 129 -8.91 -13.78 -2.14
N ASP A 130 -8.67 -14.00 -0.88
CA ASP A 130 -9.43 -14.94 -0.07
C ASP A 130 -10.59 -14.21 0.61
N TRP A 131 -11.69 -14.80 0.61
CA TRP A 131 -12.42 -15.70 -0.30
C TRP A 131 -13.66 -14.98 -0.84
N LYS A 132 -14.12 -13.95 -0.08
CA LYS A 132 -15.18 -13.03 -0.47
C LYS A 132 -14.57 -11.63 -0.58
N THR A 133 -14.67 -11.03 -1.75
CA THR A 133 -14.05 -9.75 -2.04
C THR A 133 -15.02 -8.82 -2.72
N ASP A 134 -15.09 -7.61 -2.23
CA ASP A 134 -15.75 -6.49 -2.88
C ASP A 134 -14.68 -5.53 -3.43
N VAL A 135 -14.87 -5.04 -4.63
CA VAL A 135 -13.91 -4.15 -5.30
C VAL A 135 -14.59 -2.87 -5.73
N TRP A 136 -13.98 -1.74 -5.44
CA TRP A 136 -14.43 -0.43 -5.90
C TRP A 136 -13.33 0.23 -6.73
N VAL A 137 -13.71 0.88 -7.81
CA VAL A 137 -12.83 1.72 -8.62
C VAL A 137 -13.47 3.10 -8.71
N ASN A 138 -12.79 4.13 -8.19
CA ASN A 138 -13.33 5.49 -8.10
C ASN A 138 -14.75 5.50 -7.50
N ASP A 139 -14.91 4.86 -6.34
CA ASP A 139 -16.15 4.74 -5.55
C ASP A 139 -17.31 3.97 -6.24
N VAL A 140 -17.05 3.35 -7.38
CA VAL A 140 -18.01 2.48 -8.08
C VAL A 140 -17.65 1.02 -7.82
N LYS A 141 -18.63 0.24 -7.28
CA LYS A 141 -18.52 -1.21 -7.02
C LYS A 141 -18.67 -2.02 -8.30
#